data_5961fa8ff3792217387b5b9bd1867f51
#
_entry.id   5961fa8ff3792217387b5b9bd1867f51
#
_cell.length_a   1.000
_cell.length_b   1.000
_cell.length_c   1.000
_cell.angle_alpha   90.00
_cell.angle_beta   90.00
_cell.angle_gamma   90.00
#
_symmetry.space_group_name_H-M   'P 1'
#
loop_
_entity.id
_entity.type
_entity.pdbx_description
1 polymer ?
#
loop_
_entity_poly.entity_id
_entity_poly.type
_entity_poly.pdbx_seq_one_letter_code
_entity_poly.pdbx_strand_id
1 'polypeptide(L)'
;MSLSHLCFYSAFVLSSLGLAFHRTHFISALLCLESIILSIYIALSIWPIHTHTTSFTLIPIFILAFSACEAGTGLAILVSSTRTHGSDHLHNINLLQC
;
A
#
# COMPACT_ATOMS: atom_id res chain seq x y z
N MET A 1 -17.83 5.54 -16.32
CA MET A 1 -17.22 6.37 -15.28
C MET A 1 -17.58 5.89 -13.89
N SER A 2 -18.88 5.71 -13.63
CA SER A 2 -19.31 5.18 -12.35
C SER A 2 -18.69 3.82 -12.05
N LEU A 3 -18.46 3.02 -13.09
CA LEU A 3 -17.86 1.71 -12.92
C LEU A 3 -16.42 1.81 -12.42
N SER A 4 -15.65 2.75 -12.97
CA SER A 4 -14.27 2.98 -12.53
C SER A 4 -14.22 3.43 -11.08
N HIS A 5 -15.11 4.35 -10.70
CA HIS A 5 -15.20 4.81 -9.32
C HIS A 5 -15.57 3.67 -8.38
N LEU A 6 -16.51 2.83 -8.80
CA LEU A 6 -16.93 1.70 -7.98
C LEU A 6 -15.77 0.72 -7.77
N CYS A 7 -15.03 0.41 -8.82
CA CYS A 7 -13.87 -0.47 -8.72
C CYS A 7 -12.82 0.11 -7.77
N PHE A 8 -12.54 1.40 -7.87
CA PHE A 8 -11.58 2.06 -7.01
C PHE A 8 -12.02 2.01 -5.55
N TYR A 9 -13.28 2.34 -5.28
CA TYR A 9 -13.78 2.33 -3.91
C TYR A 9 -13.77 0.92 -3.32
N SER A 10 -14.19 -0.07 -4.10
CA SER A 10 -14.21 -1.44 -3.62
C SER A 10 -12.79 -1.93 -3.34
N ALA A 11 -11.84 -1.62 -4.22
CA ALA A 11 -10.45 -2.03 -4.01
C ALA A 11 -9.88 -1.39 -2.74
N PHE A 12 -10.13 -0.11 -2.55
CA PHE A 12 -9.64 0.61 -1.38
C PHE A 12 -10.23 0.05 -0.09
N VAL A 13 -11.54 -0.17 -0.08
CA VAL A 13 -12.23 -0.68 1.11
C VAL A 13 -11.76 -2.09 1.43
N LEU A 14 -11.64 -2.94 0.43
CA LEU A 14 -11.17 -4.32 0.66
C LEU A 14 -9.75 -4.34 1.20
N SER A 15 -8.88 -3.50 0.66
CA SER A 15 -7.50 -3.43 1.14
C SER A 15 -7.44 -2.94 2.57
N SER A 16 -8.23 -1.92 2.90
CA SER A 16 -8.26 -1.38 4.25
C SER A 16 -8.77 -2.42 5.25
N LEU A 17 -9.82 -3.14 4.88
CA LEU A 17 -10.35 -4.21 5.72
C LEU A 17 -9.34 -5.33 5.90
N GLY A 18 -8.64 -5.69 4.82
CA GLY A 18 -7.60 -6.70 4.90
C GLY A 18 -6.51 -6.31 5.88
N LEU A 19 -6.08 -5.06 5.83
CA LEU A 19 -5.07 -4.57 6.76
C LEU A 19 -5.59 -4.59 8.19
N ALA A 20 -6.85 -4.21 8.40
CA ALA A 20 -7.42 -4.17 9.74
C ALA A 20 -7.55 -5.56 10.36
N PHE A 21 -7.90 -6.56 9.55
CA PHE A 21 -8.19 -7.90 10.08
C PHE A 21 -7.03 -8.87 9.95
N HIS A 22 -6.10 -8.65 9.03
CA HIS A 22 -5.01 -9.60 8.74
C HIS A 22 -3.65 -8.94 8.86
N ARG A 23 -3.38 -8.36 10.03
CA ARG A 23 -2.12 -7.65 10.26
C ARG A 23 -1.16 -8.44 11.13
N THR A 24 -1.36 -9.75 11.28
CA THR A 24 -0.50 -10.57 12.11
C THR A 24 0.89 -10.72 11.51
N HIS A 25 0.94 -10.91 10.20
CA HIS A 25 2.19 -11.09 9.49
C HIS A 25 2.60 -9.78 8.82
N PHE A 26 3.90 -9.51 8.85
CA PHE A 26 4.44 -8.30 8.24
C PHE A 26 4.21 -8.28 6.74
N ILE A 27 4.36 -9.42 6.07
CA ILE A 27 4.16 -9.52 4.63
C ILE A 27 2.70 -9.19 4.26
N SER A 28 1.75 -9.69 5.03
CA SER A 28 0.33 -9.39 4.81
C SER A 28 0.06 -7.90 4.92
N ALA A 29 0.62 -7.27 5.95
CA ALA A 29 0.46 -5.83 6.14
C ALA A 29 1.07 -5.06 4.97
N LEU A 30 2.25 -5.46 4.51
CA LEU A 30 2.89 -4.82 3.37
C LEU A 30 2.04 -4.95 2.11
N LEU A 31 1.51 -6.13 1.84
CA LEU A 31 0.68 -6.35 0.67
C LEU A 31 -0.58 -5.50 0.70
N CYS A 32 -1.21 -5.39 1.86
CA CYS A 32 -2.41 -4.58 2.00
C CYS A 32 -2.10 -3.09 1.79
N LEU A 33 -1.00 -2.61 2.33
CA LEU A 33 -0.58 -1.22 2.13
C LEU A 33 -0.29 -0.94 0.66
N GLU A 34 0.39 -1.86 -0.02
CA GLU A 34 0.67 -1.71 -1.44
C GLU A 34 -0.61 -1.69 -2.25
N SER A 35 -1.59 -2.51 -1.88
CA SER A 35 -2.88 -2.55 -2.57
C SER A 35 -3.61 -1.22 -2.42
N ILE A 36 -3.56 -0.61 -1.22
CA ILE A 36 -4.16 0.70 -0.98
C ILE A 36 -3.50 1.76 -1.87
N ILE A 37 -2.18 1.75 -1.92
CA ILE A 37 -1.44 2.72 -2.72
C ILE A 37 -1.73 2.55 -4.21
N LEU A 38 -1.84 1.31 -4.68
CA LEU A 38 -2.17 1.05 -6.08
C LEU A 38 -3.57 1.53 -6.43
N SER A 39 -4.54 1.37 -5.52
CA SER A 39 -5.89 1.86 -5.77
C SER A 39 -5.92 3.38 -5.87
N ILE A 40 -5.15 4.06 -5.03
CA ILE A 40 -5.01 5.51 -5.10
C ILE A 40 -4.33 5.92 -6.41
N TYR A 41 -3.31 5.18 -6.83
CA TYR A 41 -2.61 5.44 -8.09
C TYR A 41 -3.57 5.36 -9.27
N ILE A 42 -4.39 4.33 -9.31
CA ILE A 42 -5.36 4.16 -10.40
C ILE A 42 -6.35 5.32 -10.42
N ALA A 43 -6.83 5.73 -9.26
CA ALA A 43 -7.77 6.84 -9.16
C ALA A 43 -7.14 8.13 -9.69
N LEU A 44 -5.90 8.40 -9.30
CA LEU A 44 -5.21 9.62 -9.75
C LEU A 44 -4.82 9.56 -11.22
N SER A 45 -4.65 8.36 -11.78
CA SER A 45 -4.38 8.21 -13.20
C SER A 45 -5.62 8.44 -14.04
N ILE A 46 -6.77 7.98 -13.57
CA ILE A 46 -8.02 8.09 -14.32
C ILE A 46 -8.56 9.51 -14.29
N TRP A 47 -8.37 10.21 -13.19
CA TRP A 47 -8.95 11.54 -13.01
C TRP A 47 -8.52 12.56 -14.07
N PRO A 48 -7.20 12.72 -14.38
CA PRO A 48 -6.81 13.65 -15.43
C PRO A 48 -7.35 13.29 -16.81
N ILE A 49 -7.43 11.99 -17.10
CA ILE A 49 -7.98 11.54 -18.37
C ILE A 49 -9.45 11.95 -18.47
N HIS A 50 -10.16 11.86 -17.37
CA HIS A 50 -11.58 12.16 -17.33
C HIS A 50 -11.85 13.66 -17.46
N THR A 51 -11.04 14.47 -16.80
CA THR A 51 -11.22 15.92 -16.81
C THR A 51 -10.46 16.60 -17.95
N HIS A 52 -9.72 15.84 -18.73
CA HIS A 52 -8.93 16.33 -19.85
C HIS A 52 -7.89 17.37 -19.46
N THR A 53 -7.36 17.23 -18.25
CA THR A 53 -6.28 18.09 -17.76
C THR A 53 -4.97 17.35 -17.85
N THR A 54 -3.91 18.06 -18.22
CA THR A 54 -2.58 17.47 -18.34
C THR A 54 -1.66 17.87 -17.19
N SER A 55 -2.11 18.82 -16.36
CA SER A 55 -1.25 19.37 -15.30
C SER A 55 -1.02 18.39 -14.15
N PHE A 56 -1.85 17.35 -14.02
CA PHE A 56 -1.75 16.39 -12.93
C PHE A 56 -1.16 15.05 -13.35
N THR A 57 -0.52 14.99 -14.51
CA THR A 57 0.04 13.72 -15.00
C THR A 57 1.26 13.28 -14.22
N LEU A 58 1.93 14.19 -13.52
CA LEU A 58 3.12 13.86 -12.76
C LEU A 58 2.80 13.24 -11.39
N ILE A 59 1.60 13.44 -10.87
CA ILE A 59 1.24 12.96 -9.55
C ILE A 59 1.28 11.44 -9.44
N PRO A 60 0.76 10.66 -10.41
CA PRO A 60 0.86 9.21 -10.32
C PRO A 60 2.31 8.71 -10.31
N ILE A 61 3.20 9.40 -11.03
CA ILE A 61 4.61 9.02 -11.06
C ILE A 61 5.24 9.20 -9.68
N PHE A 62 4.94 10.31 -9.01
CA PHE A 62 5.44 10.55 -7.66
C PHE A 62 4.94 9.50 -6.68
N ILE A 63 3.66 9.11 -6.80
CA ILE A 63 3.10 8.10 -5.92
C ILE A 63 3.78 6.76 -6.15
N LEU A 64 4.06 6.41 -7.40
CA LEU A 64 4.78 5.17 -7.69
C LEU A 64 6.19 5.20 -7.10
N ALA A 65 6.88 6.32 -7.20
CA ALA A 65 8.23 6.44 -6.67
C ALA A 65 8.23 6.28 -5.15
N PHE A 66 7.32 6.97 -4.46
CA PHE A 66 7.22 6.85 -3.01
C PHE A 66 6.80 5.45 -2.59
N SER A 67 5.91 4.83 -3.35
CA SER A 67 5.49 3.46 -3.08
C SER A 67 6.67 2.49 -3.19
N ALA A 68 7.51 2.66 -4.20
CA ALA A 68 8.69 1.83 -4.36
C ALA A 68 9.66 2.00 -3.20
N CYS A 69 9.87 3.23 -2.74
CA CYS A 69 10.71 3.50 -1.58
C CYS A 69 10.15 2.83 -0.32
N GLU A 70 8.86 2.93 -0.12
CA GLU A 70 8.19 2.30 1.02
C GLU A 70 8.35 0.79 0.97
N ALA A 71 8.12 0.20 -0.20
CA ALA A 71 8.25 -1.25 -0.36
C ALA A 71 9.69 -1.70 -0.09
N GLY A 72 10.66 -0.95 -0.58
CA GLY A 72 12.06 -1.26 -0.37
C GLY A 72 12.46 -1.22 1.09
N THR A 73 12.06 -0.18 1.82
CA THR A 73 12.34 -0.08 3.25
C THR A 73 11.60 -1.15 4.03
N GLY A 74 10.35 -1.45 3.65
CA GLY A 74 9.57 -2.49 4.30
C GLY A 74 10.21 -3.86 4.14
N LEU A 75 10.69 -4.17 2.95
CA LEU A 75 11.38 -5.43 2.70
C LEU A 75 12.68 -5.52 3.48
N ALA A 76 13.42 -4.40 3.57
CA ALA A 76 14.65 -4.37 4.35
C ALA A 76 14.38 -4.64 5.82
N ILE A 77 13.34 -4.02 6.36
CA ILE A 77 12.94 -4.24 7.75
C ILE A 77 12.52 -5.69 7.96
N LEU A 78 11.77 -6.24 7.01
CA LEU A 78 11.34 -7.63 7.09
C LEU A 78 12.53 -8.58 7.14
N VAL A 79 13.50 -8.39 6.26
CA VAL A 79 14.69 -9.23 6.20
C VAL A 79 15.47 -9.12 7.51
N SER A 80 15.67 -7.91 8.01
CA SER A 80 16.37 -7.71 9.27
C SER A 80 15.64 -8.38 10.43
N SER A 81 14.32 -8.25 10.48
CA SER A 81 13.53 -8.83 11.55
C SER A 81 13.54 -10.34 11.51
N THR A 82 13.45 -10.95 10.33
CA THR A 82 13.46 -12.40 10.21
C THR A 82 14.81 -12.98 10.57
N ARG A 83 15.89 -12.24 10.29
CA ARG A 83 17.24 -12.71 10.63
C ARG A 83 17.51 -12.63 12.12
N THR A 84 16.90 -11.67 12.82
CA THR A 84 17.12 -11.50 14.26
C THR A 84 16.11 -12.25 15.10
N HIS A 85 14.84 -12.25 14.68
CA HIS A 85 13.74 -12.83 15.46
C HIS A 85 13.20 -14.13 14.88
N GLY A 86 13.54 -14.43 13.63
CA GLY A 86 13.11 -15.67 12.97
C GLY A 86 11.64 -15.71 12.60
N SER A 87 10.91 -14.59 12.70
CA SER A 87 9.48 -14.54 12.44
C SER A 87 9.08 -13.19 11.89
N ASP A 88 8.04 -13.19 11.06
CA ASP A 88 7.48 -11.96 10.51
C ASP A 88 6.26 -11.47 11.28
N HIS A 89 5.96 -12.06 12.43
CA HIS A 89 4.85 -11.62 13.25
C HIS A 89 5.11 -10.24 13.84
N LEU A 90 4.17 -9.34 13.64
CA LEU A 90 4.29 -7.99 14.17
C LEU A 90 4.32 -7.97 15.69
N HIS A 91 3.68 -8.94 16.32
CA HIS A 91 3.67 -9.05 17.76
C HIS A 91 5.07 -9.25 18.33
N ASN A 92 5.90 -10.05 17.65
CA ASN A 92 7.25 -10.30 18.10
C ASN A 92 8.14 -9.07 17.94
N ILE A 93 7.88 -8.27 16.92
CA ILE A 93 8.63 -7.04 16.68
C ILE A 93 8.21 -5.96 17.67
N ASN A 94 7.00 -6.03 18.15
CA ASN A 94 6.40 -5.03 19.04
C ASN A 94 6.99 -5.03 20.45
N LEU A 95 7.94 -5.90 20.72
CA LEU A 95 8.60 -5.97 22.04
C LEU A 95 9.29 -4.67 22.41
N LEU A 96 9.64 -3.85 21.43
CA LEU A 96 10.30 -2.58 21.69
C LEU A 96 9.39 -1.56 22.35
N GLN A 97 8.10 -1.81 22.39
CA GLN A 97 7.13 -0.90 22.99
C GLN A 97 6.99 -1.07 24.49
N CYS A 98 7.64 -2.01 25.06
CA CYS A 98 7.55 -2.28 26.49
C CYS A 98 8.01 -1.11 27.37
#